data_c065e7f8a714ae7e46b7a5d005a95e10
#
_entry.id   c065e7f8a714ae7e46b7a5d005a95e10
#
_cell.length_a   1.000
_cell.length_b   1.000
_cell.length_c   1.000
_cell.angle_alpha   90.00
_cell.angle_beta   90.00
_cell.angle_gamma   90.00
#
_symmetry.space_group_name_H-M   'P 1'
#
loop_
_entity.id
_entity.type
_entity.pdbx_description
1 polymer ?
#
loop_
_entity_poly.entity_id
_entity_poly.type
_entity_poly.pdbx_seq_one_letter_code
_entity_poly.pdbx_strand_id
1 'polypeptide(L)'
;MSQSQPRHAAPNPKRNIKSIRTVRFWALPVVVTLALMSALCALYLGGILNPMTNLRHFPIAVVNEDAGPSGAQITDGLVAGLDKNKFDIRVVSHDEAQRLLDTAHAYGELVIPPTFSSSLREFGASAVTPGRTTRPSVTILTNPRAGTLGAGIAGQTLTQAMAVANGRVGQRLTAQVAAETGGAPLTGASALGLANPIDVKAGVYNPLPNGTGNGLSAFYFALLLLLAGFTGSVVVSTLVDALLGYVPAEWGPVYRFAEQVKISRFQTLQLKWAIMVLLALLTSAVYLAIAHGLGMPIPLGWQLWAYGVFAIIAVGITSSSLLSVLGSMGLLVSMLIFVILGLPSAGATVPLEATPPFFRWLAEFEPMHQVFLGVRSLLYLNGRADAGLSQALWLTGVGLVIGLLLGGIITHLYDRKGFHRIPGAVELAIAAEHQAQHQARLSKRESAAERTADAESESPSEQT
;
A
#
# COMPACT_ATOMS: atom_id res chain seq x y z
N MET A 1 19.64 -5.63 65.29
CA MET A 1 19.14 -6.50 64.17
C MET A 1 19.60 -5.86 62.88
N SER A 2 20.73 -6.32 62.35
CA SER A 2 21.36 -5.82 61.12
C SER A 2 20.70 -6.53 59.93
N GLN A 3 19.95 -5.80 59.08
CA GLN A 3 19.43 -6.33 57.81
C GLN A 3 20.59 -6.31 56.79
N SER A 4 21.06 -7.49 56.45
CA SER A 4 22.00 -7.70 55.35
C SER A 4 21.29 -7.44 54.00
N GLN A 5 21.61 -6.35 53.32
CA GLN A 5 21.24 -6.13 51.93
C GLN A 5 21.84 -7.21 51.03
N PRO A 6 21.08 -7.75 50.04
CA PRO A 6 21.61 -8.72 49.09
C PRO A 6 22.66 -8.04 48.22
N ARG A 7 23.92 -8.49 48.31
CA ARG A 7 24.99 -8.15 47.38
C ARG A 7 24.61 -8.64 45.97
N HIS A 8 24.18 -7.77 45.08
CA HIS A 8 24.11 -8.07 43.66
C HIS A 8 25.55 -8.29 43.17
N ALA A 9 25.89 -9.54 42.95
CA ALA A 9 27.16 -9.93 42.35
C ALA A 9 27.30 -9.29 40.96
N ALA A 10 28.46 -8.66 40.71
CA ALA A 10 28.81 -8.13 39.41
C ALA A 10 28.64 -9.22 38.31
N PRO A 11 28.15 -8.89 37.14
CA PRO A 11 27.91 -9.87 36.08
C PRO A 11 29.23 -10.55 35.70
N ASN A 12 29.27 -11.88 35.91
CA ASN A 12 30.45 -12.70 35.61
C ASN A 12 30.62 -12.80 34.07
N PRO A 13 31.67 -12.21 33.47
CA PRO A 13 31.85 -12.18 32.03
C PRO A 13 31.91 -13.57 31.39
N LYS A 14 32.32 -14.60 32.15
CA LYS A 14 32.35 -16.00 31.68
C LYS A 14 30.97 -16.62 31.54
N ARG A 15 29.92 -16.06 32.16
CA ARG A 15 28.55 -16.59 32.06
C ARG A 15 27.85 -16.17 30.77
N ASN A 16 28.22 -14.99 30.22
CA ASN A 16 27.67 -14.45 28.99
C ASN A 16 28.12 -15.21 27.73
N ILE A 17 29.36 -15.73 27.71
CA ILE A 17 29.88 -16.48 26.56
C ILE A 17 29.19 -17.86 26.41
N LYS A 18 28.72 -18.47 27.53
CA LYS A 18 27.97 -19.73 27.45
C LYS A 18 26.59 -19.58 26.82
N SER A 19 25.93 -18.42 26.95
CA SER A 19 24.63 -18.17 26.32
C SER A 19 24.73 -18.07 24.79
N ILE A 20 25.81 -17.48 24.26
CA ILE A 20 26.06 -17.35 22.82
C ILE A 20 26.30 -18.73 22.17
N ARG A 21 26.78 -19.72 22.93
CA ARG A 21 27.01 -21.10 22.47
C ARG A 21 25.77 -21.98 22.49
N THR A 22 24.64 -21.47 22.97
CA THR A 22 23.38 -22.24 23.01
C THR A 22 22.67 -22.15 21.65
N VAL A 23 22.17 -23.29 21.16
CA VAL A 23 21.39 -23.35 19.93
C VAL A 23 20.21 -22.36 19.96
N ARG A 24 19.58 -22.14 21.13
CA ARG A 24 18.46 -21.21 21.29
C ARG A 24 18.82 -19.77 20.99
N PHE A 25 20.05 -19.33 21.25
CA PHE A 25 20.51 -17.98 20.95
C PHE A 25 20.51 -17.69 19.45
N TRP A 26 20.94 -18.68 18.64
CA TRP A 26 20.99 -18.55 17.19
C TRP A 26 19.68 -18.94 16.51
N ALA A 27 19.01 -20.00 17.01
CA ALA A 27 17.81 -20.53 16.39
C ALA A 27 16.65 -19.52 16.40
N LEU A 28 16.42 -18.80 17.50
CA LEU A 28 15.26 -17.91 17.62
C LEU A 28 15.30 -16.75 16.60
N PRO A 29 16.37 -15.95 16.48
CA PRO A 29 16.45 -14.90 15.45
C PRO A 29 16.37 -15.46 14.02
N VAL A 30 17.06 -16.58 13.76
CA VAL A 30 17.09 -17.20 12.42
C VAL A 30 15.70 -17.70 12.04
N VAL A 31 15.02 -18.45 12.92
CA VAL A 31 13.69 -19.02 12.64
C VAL A 31 12.66 -17.91 12.45
N VAL A 32 12.65 -16.91 13.33
CA VAL A 32 11.69 -15.78 13.22
C VAL A 32 11.93 -14.98 11.93
N THR A 33 13.19 -14.68 11.62
CA THR A 33 13.53 -13.95 10.39
C THR A 33 13.19 -14.76 9.14
N LEU A 34 13.54 -16.05 9.13
CA LEU A 34 13.24 -16.95 8.01
C LEU A 34 11.74 -17.10 7.79
N ALA A 35 10.97 -17.29 8.87
CA ALA A 35 9.50 -17.37 8.79
C ALA A 35 8.90 -16.08 8.22
N LEU A 36 9.37 -14.91 8.69
CA LEU A 36 8.92 -13.62 8.21
C LEU A 36 9.25 -13.41 6.72
N MET A 37 10.48 -13.71 6.31
CA MET A 37 10.92 -13.58 4.92
C MET A 37 10.21 -14.56 3.99
N SER A 38 9.96 -15.80 4.46
CA SER A 38 9.20 -16.80 3.71
C SER A 38 7.74 -16.38 3.54
N ALA A 39 7.11 -15.86 4.59
CA ALA A 39 5.76 -15.31 4.52
C ALA A 39 5.67 -14.13 3.54
N LEU A 40 6.64 -13.23 3.58
CA LEU A 40 6.72 -12.09 2.67
C LEU A 40 6.88 -12.56 1.22
N CYS A 41 7.75 -13.52 0.96
CA CYS A 41 7.93 -14.11 -0.37
C CYS A 41 6.61 -14.75 -0.86
N ALA A 42 5.95 -15.55 -0.03
CA ALA A 42 4.70 -16.21 -0.38
C ALA A 42 3.56 -15.22 -0.63
N LEU A 43 3.44 -14.17 0.19
CA LEU A 43 2.43 -13.13 0.02
C LEU A 43 2.64 -12.34 -1.28
N TYR A 44 3.88 -11.89 -1.53
CA TYR A 44 4.17 -11.06 -2.69
C TYR A 44 4.06 -11.83 -4.01
N LEU A 45 4.69 -12.99 -4.10
CA LEU A 45 4.59 -13.83 -5.31
C LEU A 45 3.18 -14.40 -5.46
N GLY A 46 2.56 -14.85 -4.38
CA GLY A 46 1.20 -15.39 -4.40
C GLY A 46 0.15 -14.38 -4.90
N GLY A 47 0.37 -13.09 -4.65
CA GLY A 47 -0.52 -12.02 -5.12
C GLY A 47 -0.46 -11.74 -6.62
N ILE A 48 0.69 -12.01 -7.29
CA ILE A 48 0.93 -11.52 -8.65
C ILE A 48 1.06 -12.60 -9.74
N LEU A 49 1.40 -13.84 -9.37
CA LEU A 49 1.88 -14.84 -10.36
C LEU A 49 0.84 -15.31 -11.37
N ASN A 50 -0.43 -15.41 -11.02
CA ASN A 50 -1.45 -16.04 -11.88
C ASN A 50 -2.72 -15.21 -12.03
N PRO A 51 -2.66 -13.98 -12.59
CA PRO A 51 -3.81 -13.08 -12.64
C PRO A 51 -4.99 -13.67 -13.42
N MET A 52 -4.77 -14.32 -14.56
CA MET A 52 -5.83 -14.90 -15.40
C MET A 52 -6.52 -16.10 -14.75
N THR A 53 -5.80 -16.86 -13.92
CA THR A 53 -6.38 -18.01 -13.18
C THR A 53 -7.20 -17.53 -11.98
N ASN A 54 -6.78 -16.43 -11.36
CA ASN A 54 -7.41 -15.87 -10.18
C ASN A 54 -8.59 -14.93 -10.48
N LEU A 55 -8.89 -14.65 -11.75
CA LEU A 55 -9.99 -13.76 -12.13
C LEU A 55 -11.31 -14.17 -11.47
N ARG A 56 -11.98 -13.20 -10.87
CA ARG A 56 -13.29 -13.32 -10.22
C ARG A 56 -14.09 -12.04 -10.41
N HIS A 57 -15.24 -12.15 -11.08
CA HIS A 57 -16.17 -11.03 -11.30
C HIS A 57 -15.48 -9.78 -11.86
N PHE A 58 -14.58 -9.97 -12.82
CA PHE A 58 -13.81 -8.90 -13.44
C PHE A 58 -14.74 -8.03 -14.32
N PRO A 59 -14.93 -6.72 -14.02
CA PRO A 59 -15.98 -5.92 -14.62
C PRO A 59 -15.61 -5.40 -16.02
N ILE A 60 -16.47 -5.72 -16.98
CA ILE A 60 -16.41 -5.23 -18.37
C ILE A 60 -17.79 -4.71 -18.75
N ALA A 61 -17.87 -3.51 -19.33
CA ALA A 61 -19.10 -2.94 -19.84
C ALA A 61 -19.34 -3.37 -21.30
N VAL A 62 -20.60 -3.55 -21.66
CA VAL A 62 -21.02 -3.79 -23.04
C VAL A 62 -22.18 -2.85 -23.34
N VAL A 63 -22.00 -2.04 -24.37
CA VAL A 63 -23.03 -1.11 -24.88
C VAL A 63 -23.50 -1.61 -26.23
N ASN A 64 -24.76 -1.94 -26.32
CA ASN A 64 -25.41 -2.29 -27.57
C ASN A 64 -26.43 -1.22 -27.96
N GLU A 65 -26.06 -0.38 -28.90
CA GLU A 65 -26.94 0.65 -29.47
C GLU A 65 -27.67 0.15 -30.73
N ASP A 66 -27.34 -1.05 -31.23
CA ASP A 66 -27.95 -1.61 -32.42
C ASP A 66 -29.36 -2.14 -32.11
N ALA A 67 -30.36 -1.57 -32.78
CA ALA A 67 -31.74 -2.01 -32.67
C ALA A 67 -32.03 -3.33 -33.45
N GLY A 68 -31.05 -3.79 -34.23
CA GLY A 68 -31.22 -5.00 -35.06
C GLY A 68 -30.76 -6.27 -34.33
N PRO A 69 -31.04 -7.43 -34.94
CA PRO A 69 -30.78 -8.72 -34.31
C PRO A 69 -29.28 -9.06 -34.18
N SER A 70 -28.43 -8.48 -35.04
CA SER A 70 -27.00 -8.84 -35.05
C SER A 70 -26.25 -8.32 -33.85
N GLY A 71 -26.55 -7.11 -33.37
CA GLY A 71 -25.98 -6.57 -32.14
C GLY A 71 -26.39 -7.37 -30.91
N ALA A 72 -27.69 -7.73 -30.81
CA ALA A 72 -28.19 -8.58 -29.74
C ALA A 72 -27.48 -9.96 -29.73
N GLN A 73 -27.32 -10.59 -30.91
CA GLN A 73 -26.61 -11.88 -31.00
C GLN A 73 -25.15 -11.82 -30.56
N ILE A 74 -24.44 -10.72 -30.85
CA ILE A 74 -23.05 -10.53 -30.35
C ILE A 74 -23.06 -10.37 -28.83
N THR A 75 -23.94 -9.52 -28.30
CA THR A 75 -24.06 -9.28 -26.86
C THR A 75 -24.40 -10.57 -26.12
N ASP A 76 -25.42 -11.32 -26.55
CA ASP A 76 -25.82 -12.58 -25.94
C ASP A 76 -24.71 -13.64 -26.07
N GLY A 77 -24.06 -13.69 -27.25
CA GLY A 77 -22.94 -14.58 -27.49
C GLY A 77 -21.72 -14.29 -26.60
N LEU A 78 -21.48 -13.03 -26.29
CA LEU A 78 -20.42 -12.61 -25.38
C LEU A 78 -20.75 -12.99 -23.91
N VAL A 79 -21.98 -12.67 -23.47
CA VAL A 79 -22.47 -12.98 -22.12
C VAL A 79 -22.51 -14.48 -21.87
N ALA A 80 -22.88 -15.27 -22.88
CA ALA A 80 -22.94 -16.74 -22.79
C ALA A 80 -21.56 -17.40 -22.97
N GLY A 81 -20.66 -16.78 -23.73
CA GLY A 81 -19.36 -17.36 -24.08
C GLY A 81 -18.25 -17.12 -23.07
N LEU A 82 -18.38 -16.11 -22.25
CA LEU A 82 -17.41 -15.82 -21.19
C LEU A 82 -17.79 -16.49 -19.86
N ASP A 83 -16.78 -16.96 -19.13
CA ASP A 83 -16.96 -17.58 -17.80
C ASP A 83 -17.49 -16.54 -16.79
N LYS A 84 -18.73 -16.72 -16.36
CA LYS A 84 -19.43 -15.83 -15.42
C LYS A 84 -18.79 -15.76 -14.03
N ASN A 85 -17.99 -16.77 -13.66
CA ASN A 85 -17.23 -16.70 -12.41
C ASN A 85 -16.02 -15.79 -12.53
N LYS A 86 -15.46 -15.66 -13.74
CA LYS A 86 -14.29 -14.83 -14.01
C LYS A 86 -14.65 -13.41 -14.40
N PHE A 87 -15.70 -13.24 -15.21
CA PHE A 87 -16.07 -11.96 -15.80
C PHE A 87 -17.48 -11.52 -15.36
N ASP A 88 -17.60 -10.27 -14.98
CA ASP A 88 -18.87 -9.58 -14.74
C ASP A 88 -19.17 -8.69 -15.95
N ILE A 89 -19.91 -9.26 -16.92
CA ILE A 89 -20.29 -8.56 -18.14
C ILE A 89 -21.56 -7.75 -17.90
N ARG A 90 -21.41 -6.43 -17.86
CA ARG A 90 -22.50 -5.49 -17.62
C ARG A 90 -23.01 -4.92 -18.93
N VAL A 91 -24.19 -5.38 -19.36
CA VAL A 91 -24.87 -4.81 -20.50
C VAL A 91 -25.64 -3.58 -20.03
N VAL A 92 -25.19 -2.40 -20.44
CA VAL A 92 -25.66 -1.11 -19.93
C VAL A 92 -25.84 -0.09 -21.07
N SER A 93 -26.48 1.05 -20.76
CA SER A 93 -26.54 2.18 -21.67
C SER A 93 -25.16 2.85 -21.84
N HIS A 94 -25.00 3.65 -22.87
CA HIS A 94 -23.76 4.39 -23.12
C HIS A 94 -23.38 5.30 -21.93
N ASP A 95 -24.35 6.06 -21.40
CA ASP A 95 -24.10 6.96 -20.26
C ASP A 95 -23.68 6.21 -19.00
N GLU A 96 -24.27 5.04 -18.74
CA GLU A 96 -23.90 4.19 -17.62
C GLU A 96 -22.50 3.59 -17.80
N ALA A 97 -22.15 3.13 -19.01
CA ALA A 97 -20.83 2.63 -19.32
C ALA A 97 -19.76 3.71 -19.11
N GLN A 98 -20.00 4.93 -19.61
CA GLN A 98 -19.10 6.06 -19.36
C GLN A 98 -18.94 6.33 -17.86
N ARG A 99 -20.02 6.29 -17.08
CA ARG A 99 -19.97 6.45 -15.63
C ARG A 99 -19.10 5.35 -14.98
N LEU A 100 -19.27 4.09 -15.39
CA LEU A 100 -18.46 2.97 -14.89
C LEU A 100 -16.96 3.15 -15.22
N LEU A 101 -16.64 3.67 -16.40
CA LEU A 101 -15.26 3.94 -16.80
C LEU A 101 -14.68 5.14 -16.05
N ASP A 102 -15.44 6.22 -15.91
CA ASP A 102 -15.03 7.43 -15.18
C ASP A 102 -14.78 7.21 -13.67
N THR A 103 -15.50 6.25 -13.09
CA THR A 103 -15.36 5.86 -11.68
C THR A 103 -14.42 4.69 -11.47
N ALA A 104 -13.78 4.19 -12.54
CA ALA A 104 -12.91 3.02 -12.52
C ALA A 104 -13.58 1.73 -12.01
N HIS A 105 -14.91 1.59 -12.24
CA HIS A 105 -15.70 0.40 -11.94
C HIS A 105 -15.82 -0.56 -13.16
N ALA A 106 -15.20 -0.21 -14.29
CA ALA A 106 -14.98 -1.09 -15.43
C ALA A 106 -13.58 -0.87 -16.01
N TYR A 107 -12.93 -1.95 -16.44
CA TYR A 107 -11.60 -1.92 -17.04
C TYR A 107 -11.63 -1.75 -18.55
N GLY A 108 -12.76 -1.97 -19.17
CA GLY A 108 -12.97 -1.80 -20.60
C GLY A 108 -14.43 -1.90 -20.97
N GLU A 109 -14.69 -1.53 -22.22
CA GLU A 109 -16.02 -1.44 -22.79
C GLU A 109 -16.00 -1.98 -24.23
N LEU A 110 -17.07 -2.69 -24.63
CA LEU A 110 -17.38 -3.00 -26.01
C LEU A 110 -18.59 -2.16 -26.45
N VAL A 111 -18.43 -1.37 -27.50
CA VAL A 111 -19.51 -0.56 -28.08
C VAL A 111 -19.92 -1.14 -29.45
N ILE A 112 -21.18 -1.49 -29.57
CA ILE A 112 -21.83 -1.90 -30.83
C ILE A 112 -22.68 -0.72 -31.31
N PRO A 113 -22.34 -0.08 -32.43
CA PRO A 113 -23.01 1.14 -32.89
C PRO A 113 -24.43 0.87 -33.41
N PRO A 114 -25.31 1.89 -33.46
CA PRO A 114 -26.71 1.74 -33.86
C PRO A 114 -26.92 1.26 -35.32
N THR A 115 -25.93 1.44 -36.17
CA THR A 115 -25.95 1.03 -37.58
C THR A 115 -25.37 -0.35 -37.84
N PHE A 116 -25.02 -1.11 -36.79
CA PHE A 116 -24.26 -2.34 -36.94
C PHE A 116 -24.99 -3.41 -37.80
N SER A 117 -26.25 -3.71 -37.51
CA SER A 117 -27.04 -4.69 -38.27
C SER A 117 -27.30 -4.26 -39.71
N SER A 118 -27.51 -2.98 -39.99
CA SER A 118 -27.69 -2.46 -41.35
C SER A 118 -26.39 -2.57 -42.15
N SER A 119 -25.27 -2.13 -41.56
CA SER A 119 -23.95 -2.21 -42.19
C SER A 119 -23.53 -3.67 -42.47
N LEU A 120 -23.87 -4.61 -41.55
CA LEU A 120 -23.58 -6.03 -41.75
C LEU A 120 -24.37 -6.61 -42.93
N ARG A 121 -25.66 -6.25 -43.09
CA ARG A 121 -26.49 -6.66 -44.24
C ARG A 121 -25.97 -6.06 -45.54
N GLU A 122 -25.65 -4.76 -45.55
CA GLU A 122 -25.08 -4.09 -46.73
C GLU A 122 -23.75 -4.72 -47.13
N PHE A 123 -22.91 -5.06 -46.16
CA PHE A 123 -21.63 -5.75 -46.39
C PHE A 123 -21.86 -7.13 -47.01
N GLY A 124 -22.81 -7.91 -46.51
CA GLY A 124 -23.20 -9.21 -47.12
C GLY A 124 -23.68 -9.06 -48.54
N ALA A 125 -24.57 -8.12 -48.82
CA ALA A 125 -25.10 -7.84 -50.18
C ALA A 125 -23.99 -7.43 -51.16
N SER A 126 -22.98 -6.72 -50.71
CA SER A 126 -21.83 -6.29 -51.53
C SER A 126 -20.93 -7.43 -52.01
N ALA A 127 -21.04 -8.61 -51.39
CA ALA A 127 -20.28 -9.78 -51.84
C ALA A 127 -20.74 -10.27 -53.24
N VAL A 128 -21.97 -9.93 -53.64
CA VAL A 128 -22.60 -10.31 -54.93
C VAL A 128 -22.88 -9.12 -55.83
N THR A 129 -22.98 -7.91 -55.29
CA THR A 129 -23.28 -6.69 -56.03
C THR A 129 -22.08 -5.76 -56.03
N PRO A 130 -21.57 -5.30 -57.20
CA PRO A 130 -20.48 -4.36 -57.26
C PRO A 130 -20.84 -3.02 -56.58
N GLY A 131 -20.04 -2.60 -55.59
CA GLY A 131 -20.27 -1.34 -54.91
C GLY A 131 -19.14 -1.05 -53.88
N ARG A 132 -19.12 0.20 -53.40
CA ARG A 132 -18.27 0.55 -52.25
C ARG A 132 -19.02 0.18 -50.98
N THR A 133 -18.40 -0.67 -50.15
CA THR A 133 -18.93 -1.01 -48.84
C THR A 133 -17.88 -0.82 -47.77
N THR A 134 -18.36 -0.39 -46.61
CA THR A 134 -17.57 -0.36 -45.40
C THR A 134 -17.92 -1.57 -44.57
N ARG A 135 -16.92 -2.18 -43.93
CA ARG A 135 -17.15 -3.25 -42.95
C ARG A 135 -17.90 -2.70 -41.74
N PRO A 136 -18.88 -3.43 -41.21
CA PRO A 136 -19.48 -3.09 -39.94
C PRO A 136 -18.38 -3.07 -38.85
N SER A 137 -18.37 -2.06 -38.00
CA SER A 137 -17.35 -1.94 -36.99
C SER A 137 -17.92 -1.97 -35.58
N VAL A 138 -17.17 -2.54 -34.66
CA VAL A 138 -17.38 -2.45 -33.22
C VAL A 138 -16.15 -1.78 -32.59
N THR A 139 -16.34 -1.12 -31.44
CA THR A 139 -15.25 -0.44 -30.77
C THR A 139 -14.98 -1.06 -29.39
N ILE A 140 -13.74 -1.42 -29.16
CA ILE A 140 -13.25 -1.84 -27.83
C ILE A 140 -12.51 -0.66 -27.22
N LEU A 141 -12.95 -0.18 -26.06
CA LEU A 141 -12.28 0.85 -25.29
C LEU A 141 -11.70 0.24 -24.01
N THR A 142 -10.43 0.50 -23.74
CA THR A 142 -9.75 0.08 -22.52
C THR A 142 -9.58 1.26 -21.58
N ASN A 143 -9.67 1.02 -20.26
CA ASN A 143 -9.58 2.06 -19.23
C ASN A 143 -8.30 1.97 -18.39
N PRO A 144 -7.18 2.54 -18.82
CA PRO A 144 -5.93 2.48 -18.07
C PRO A 144 -5.97 3.29 -16.76
N ARG A 145 -6.93 4.20 -16.57
CA ARG A 145 -7.10 4.96 -15.30
C ARG A 145 -7.64 4.08 -14.17
N ALA A 146 -8.35 2.99 -14.51
CA ALA A 146 -8.74 1.96 -13.54
C ALA A 146 -7.56 1.06 -13.13
N GLY A 147 -6.57 0.89 -14.00
CA GLY A 147 -5.37 0.09 -13.82
C GLY A 147 -4.91 -0.51 -15.15
N THR A 148 -3.64 -0.36 -15.48
CA THR A 148 -3.13 -0.73 -16.82
C THR A 148 -3.15 -2.22 -17.08
N LEU A 149 -2.84 -3.07 -16.08
CA LEU A 149 -2.95 -4.52 -16.23
C LEU A 149 -4.43 -4.93 -16.42
N GLY A 150 -5.34 -4.34 -15.66
CA GLY A 150 -6.77 -4.58 -15.83
C GLY A 150 -7.27 -4.17 -17.21
N ALA A 151 -6.90 -2.99 -17.69
CA ALA A 151 -7.20 -2.52 -19.04
C ALA A 151 -6.66 -3.49 -20.11
N GLY A 152 -5.44 -4.01 -19.93
CA GLY A 152 -4.85 -5.01 -20.81
C GLY A 152 -5.63 -6.33 -20.81
N ILE A 153 -6.04 -6.83 -19.65
CA ILE A 153 -6.89 -8.03 -19.54
C ILE A 153 -8.23 -7.82 -20.23
N ALA A 154 -8.90 -6.68 -20.01
CA ALA A 154 -10.16 -6.36 -20.67
C ALA A 154 -10.01 -6.31 -22.18
N GLY A 155 -9.01 -5.59 -22.69
CA GLY A 155 -8.74 -5.47 -24.13
C GLY A 155 -8.46 -6.82 -24.79
N GLN A 156 -7.60 -7.65 -24.18
CA GLN A 156 -7.30 -8.98 -24.68
C GLN A 156 -8.54 -9.89 -24.69
N THR A 157 -9.30 -9.90 -23.59
CA THR A 157 -10.52 -10.71 -23.46
C THR A 157 -11.56 -10.33 -24.52
N LEU A 158 -11.84 -9.03 -24.66
CA LEU A 158 -12.80 -8.54 -25.65
C LEU A 158 -12.34 -8.81 -27.08
N THR A 159 -11.05 -8.64 -27.38
CA THR A 159 -10.50 -8.93 -28.71
C THR A 159 -10.63 -10.42 -29.04
N GLN A 160 -10.30 -11.32 -28.11
CA GLN A 160 -10.48 -12.75 -28.31
C GLN A 160 -11.95 -13.15 -28.47
N ALA A 161 -12.85 -12.61 -27.67
CA ALA A 161 -14.27 -12.86 -27.74
C ALA A 161 -14.84 -12.35 -29.08
N MET A 162 -14.40 -11.17 -29.51
CA MET A 162 -14.83 -10.64 -30.84
C MET A 162 -14.24 -11.42 -32.02
N ALA A 163 -13.05 -12.01 -31.90
CA ALA A 163 -12.52 -12.90 -32.93
C ALA A 163 -13.41 -14.15 -33.11
N VAL A 164 -13.87 -14.73 -31.99
CA VAL A 164 -14.83 -15.88 -32.04
C VAL A 164 -16.18 -15.44 -32.62
N ALA A 165 -16.72 -14.29 -32.20
CA ALA A 165 -17.96 -13.74 -32.69
C ALA A 165 -17.86 -13.46 -34.19
N ASN A 166 -16.77 -12.85 -34.64
CA ASN A 166 -16.50 -12.53 -36.03
C ASN A 166 -16.50 -13.80 -36.93
N GLY A 167 -15.83 -14.86 -36.49
CA GLY A 167 -15.84 -16.15 -37.20
C GLY A 167 -17.24 -16.75 -37.30
N ARG A 168 -18.06 -16.70 -36.25
CA ARG A 168 -19.46 -17.19 -36.28
C ARG A 168 -20.35 -16.36 -37.19
N VAL A 169 -20.23 -15.04 -37.15
CA VAL A 169 -20.96 -14.12 -38.03
C VAL A 169 -20.53 -14.35 -39.47
N GLY A 170 -19.23 -14.52 -39.73
CA GLY A 170 -18.69 -14.79 -41.06
C GLY A 170 -19.22 -16.09 -41.66
N GLN A 171 -19.27 -17.18 -40.89
CA GLN A 171 -19.85 -18.47 -41.33
C GLN A 171 -21.31 -18.32 -41.69
N ARG A 172 -22.12 -17.63 -40.88
CA ARG A 172 -23.54 -17.39 -41.14
C ARG A 172 -23.74 -16.56 -42.41
N LEU A 173 -22.97 -15.47 -42.53
CA LEU A 173 -23.06 -14.56 -43.66
C LEU A 173 -22.63 -15.26 -44.96
N THR A 174 -21.59 -16.07 -44.94
CA THR A 174 -21.17 -16.89 -46.07
C THR A 174 -22.24 -17.91 -46.49
N ALA A 175 -22.87 -18.60 -45.53
CA ALA A 175 -23.97 -19.52 -45.80
C ALA A 175 -25.18 -18.82 -46.37
N GLN A 176 -25.54 -17.62 -45.89
CA GLN A 176 -26.63 -16.82 -46.42
C GLN A 176 -26.37 -16.40 -47.88
N VAL A 177 -25.18 -15.84 -48.14
CA VAL A 177 -24.79 -15.42 -49.50
C VAL A 177 -24.74 -16.62 -50.44
N ALA A 178 -24.23 -17.79 -50.01
CA ALA A 178 -24.22 -19.01 -50.81
C ALA A 178 -25.66 -19.49 -51.16
N ALA A 179 -26.60 -19.35 -50.22
CA ALA A 179 -28.01 -19.68 -50.49
C ALA A 179 -28.65 -18.71 -51.50
N GLU A 180 -28.34 -17.42 -51.42
CA GLU A 180 -28.84 -16.38 -52.32
C GLU A 180 -28.24 -16.51 -53.74
N THR A 181 -27.00 -16.99 -53.86
CA THR A 181 -26.30 -17.17 -55.13
C THR A 181 -26.48 -18.56 -55.77
N GLY A 182 -27.28 -19.44 -55.15
CA GLY A 182 -27.45 -20.82 -55.64
C GLY A 182 -26.13 -21.63 -55.54
N GLY A 183 -25.23 -21.30 -54.69
CA GLY A 183 -23.94 -21.99 -54.54
C GLY A 183 -22.85 -21.55 -55.51
N ALA A 184 -23.04 -20.44 -56.24
CA ALA A 184 -22.01 -19.91 -57.12
C ALA A 184 -20.74 -19.56 -56.39
N PRO A 185 -19.53 -19.87 -56.93
CA PRO A 185 -18.27 -19.60 -56.27
C PRO A 185 -18.05 -18.07 -56.10
N LEU A 186 -17.75 -17.66 -54.88
CA LEU A 186 -17.40 -16.27 -54.54
C LEU A 186 -15.98 -15.96 -55.06
N THR A 187 -15.74 -14.69 -55.41
CA THR A 187 -14.38 -14.24 -55.66
C THR A 187 -13.51 -14.37 -54.38
N GLY A 188 -12.21 -14.59 -54.52
CA GLY A 188 -11.32 -14.74 -53.38
C GLY A 188 -11.37 -13.55 -52.39
N ALA A 189 -11.52 -12.34 -52.92
CA ALA A 189 -11.67 -11.12 -52.11
C ALA A 189 -12.99 -11.10 -51.31
N SER A 190 -14.11 -11.50 -51.94
CA SER A 190 -15.41 -11.59 -51.26
C SER A 190 -15.40 -12.69 -50.21
N ALA A 191 -14.82 -13.86 -50.50
CA ALA A 191 -14.70 -14.94 -49.53
C ALA A 191 -13.86 -14.55 -48.28
N LEU A 192 -12.72 -13.88 -48.49
CA LEU A 192 -11.89 -13.36 -47.38
C LEU A 192 -12.62 -12.27 -46.57
N GLY A 193 -13.34 -11.39 -47.23
CA GLY A 193 -14.15 -10.35 -46.58
C GLY A 193 -15.28 -10.96 -45.72
N LEU A 194 -16.00 -11.94 -46.26
CA LEU A 194 -17.07 -12.63 -45.53
C LEU A 194 -16.55 -13.51 -44.38
N ALA A 195 -15.33 -14.05 -44.46
CA ALA A 195 -14.74 -14.83 -43.37
C ALA A 195 -14.48 -13.99 -42.07
N ASN A 196 -14.19 -12.69 -42.25
CA ASN A 196 -13.97 -11.75 -41.17
C ASN A 196 -14.72 -10.44 -41.40
N PRO A 197 -16.07 -10.43 -41.29
CA PRO A 197 -16.89 -9.31 -41.71
C PRO A 197 -16.80 -8.09 -40.80
N ILE A 198 -16.46 -8.28 -39.50
CA ILE A 198 -16.50 -7.22 -38.48
C ILE A 198 -15.11 -6.59 -38.35
N ASP A 199 -15.06 -5.28 -38.46
CA ASP A 199 -13.86 -4.48 -38.13
C ASP A 199 -13.86 -4.13 -36.64
N VAL A 200 -12.87 -4.65 -35.90
CA VAL A 200 -12.74 -4.42 -34.47
C VAL A 200 -11.77 -3.25 -34.24
N LYS A 201 -12.31 -2.10 -33.90
CA LYS A 201 -11.52 -0.89 -33.57
C LYS A 201 -11.12 -0.93 -32.09
N ALA A 202 -9.83 -0.83 -31.81
CA ALA A 202 -9.31 -0.71 -30.46
C ALA A 202 -8.98 0.75 -30.14
N GLY A 203 -9.39 1.21 -28.98
CA GLY A 203 -9.12 2.54 -28.48
C GLY A 203 -8.85 2.55 -26.97
N VAL A 204 -8.47 3.71 -26.48
CA VAL A 204 -8.26 3.94 -25.06
C VAL A 204 -9.24 4.99 -24.59
N TYR A 205 -10.02 4.64 -23.58
CA TYR A 205 -10.90 5.59 -22.91
C TYR A 205 -10.07 6.50 -22.03
N ASN A 206 -10.15 7.80 -22.26
CA ASN A 206 -9.53 8.82 -21.43
C ASN A 206 -8.06 8.48 -21.07
N PRO A 207 -7.12 8.53 -22.05
CA PRO A 207 -5.76 8.05 -21.88
C PRO A 207 -5.05 8.73 -20.72
N LEU A 208 -4.11 8.01 -20.11
CA LEU A 208 -3.25 8.57 -19.05
C LEU A 208 -2.34 9.64 -19.63
N PRO A 209 -2.16 10.77 -18.93
CA PRO A 209 -1.19 11.78 -19.32
C PRO A 209 0.25 11.24 -19.31
N ASN A 210 1.14 11.91 -20.07
CA ASN A 210 2.57 11.67 -19.96
C ASN A 210 3.06 11.96 -18.52
N GLY A 211 4.12 11.29 -18.07
CA GLY A 211 4.67 11.46 -16.72
C GLY A 211 3.96 10.66 -15.62
N THR A 212 2.99 9.81 -15.99
CA THR A 212 2.30 8.95 -15.01
C THR A 212 2.96 7.60 -14.78
N GLY A 213 4.07 7.28 -15.50
CA GLY A 213 4.69 5.97 -15.43
C GLY A 213 3.71 4.85 -15.77
N ASN A 214 2.88 5.04 -16.79
CA ASN A 214 1.82 4.11 -17.18
C ASN A 214 0.82 3.81 -16.02
N GLY A 215 0.46 4.84 -15.25
CA GLY A 215 -0.46 4.74 -14.12
C GLY A 215 0.18 4.34 -12.79
N LEU A 216 1.45 3.93 -12.77
CA LEU A 216 2.13 3.51 -11.55
C LEU A 216 2.46 4.65 -10.60
N SER A 217 2.48 5.91 -11.06
CA SER A 217 2.81 7.05 -10.19
C SER A 217 1.83 7.20 -9.02
N ALA A 218 0.55 6.87 -9.20
CA ALA A 218 -0.43 6.86 -8.10
C ALA A 218 -0.09 5.82 -7.03
N PHE A 219 0.33 4.63 -7.45
CA PHE A 219 0.75 3.57 -6.52
C PHE A 219 1.99 3.95 -5.74
N TYR A 220 3.05 4.39 -6.43
CA TYR A 220 4.29 4.78 -5.76
C TYR A 220 4.11 6.00 -4.86
N PHE A 221 3.28 6.97 -5.27
CA PHE A 221 2.98 8.12 -4.42
C PHE A 221 2.23 7.69 -3.14
N ALA A 222 1.23 6.83 -3.25
CA ALA A 222 0.53 6.26 -2.10
C ALA A 222 1.48 5.46 -1.18
N LEU A 223 2.36 4.64 -1.76
CA LEU A 223 3.39 3.90 -1.02
C LEU A 223 4.32 4.85 -0.25
N LEU A 224 4.76 5.93 -0.88
CA LEU A 224 5.61 6.94 -0.23
C LEU A 224 4.90 7.62 0.95
N LEU A 225 3.59 7.92 0.83
CA LEU A 225 2.80 8.46 1.95
C LEU A 225 2.74 7.50 3.13
N LEU A 226 2.50 6.21 2.88
CA LEU A 226 2.52 5.19 3.93
C LEU A 226 3.90 5.07 4.58
N LEU A 227 4.94 4.97 3.76
CA LEU A 227 6.32 4.87 4.25
C LEU A 227 6.71 6.11 5.05
N ALA A 228 6.28 7.31 4.65
CA ALA A 228 6.51 8.53 5.42
C ALA A 228 5.87 8.47 6.81
N GLY A 229 4.61 8.02 6.89
CA GLY A 229 3.91 7.82 8.16
C GLY A 229 4.59 6.78 9.04
N PHE A 230 4.84 5.58 8.50
CA PHE A 230 5.46 4.47 9.23
C PHE A 230 6.92 4.77 9.63
N THR A 231 7.78 5.07 8.66
CA THR A 231 9.21 5.34 8.92
C THR A 231 9.39 6.60 9.77
N GLY A 232 8.60 7.66 9.47
CA GLY A 232 8.57 8.89 10.27
C GLY A 232 8.23 8.60 11.73
N SER A 233 7.23 7.75 11.99
CA SER A 233 6.86 7.38 13.37
C SER A 233 7.99 6.65 14.12
N VAL A 234 8.73 5.77 13.44
CA VAL A 234 9.88 5.06 14.00
C VAL A 234 11.00 6.03 14.33
N VAL A 235 11.36 6.89 13.39
CA VAL A 235 12.42 7.91 13.57
C VAL A 235 12.04 8.88 14.70
N VAL A 236 10.81 9.43 14.67
CA VAL A 236 10.32 10.34 15.72
C VAL A 236 10.30 9.64 17.07
N SER A 237 9.84 8.40 17.15
CA SER A 237 9.81 7.66 18.41
C SER A 237 11.21 7.44 18.98
N THR A 238 12.16 7.04 18.14
CA THR A 238 13.56 6.81 18.56
C THR A 238 14.24 8.10 19.02
N LEU A 239 14.12 9.17 18.22
CA LEU A 239 14.75 10.46 18.56
C LEU A 239 14.13 11.11 19.79
N VAL A 240 12.78 11.12 19.89
CA VAL A 240 12.10 11.69 21.07
C VAL A 240 12.45 10.91 22.33
N ASP A 241 12.48 9.57 22.27
CA ASP A 241 12.85 8.75 23.44
C ASP A 241 14.32 8.98 23.86
N ALA A 242 15.23 9.21 22.91
CA ALA A 242 16.61 9.56 23.18
C ALA A 242 16.77 10.98 23.77
N LEU A 243 16.04 11.97 23.20
CA LEU A 243 16.07 13.37 23.69
C LEU A 243 15.46 13.50 25.10
N LEU A 244 14.47 12.67 25.43
CA LEU A 244 13.86 12.65 26.76
C LEU A 244 14.64 11.78 27.77
N GLY A 245 15.78 11.21 27.38
CA GLY A 245 16.64 10.41 28.25
C GLY A 245 16.10 9.03 28.60
N TYR A 246 15.14 8.50 27.83
CA TYR A 246 14.60 7.15 28.04
C TYR A 246 15.43 6.04 27.38
N VAL A 247 16.23 6.39 26.38
CA VAL A 247 17.14 5.49 25.64
C VAL A 247 18.44 6.22 25.41
N PRO A 248 19.61 5.54 25.45
CA PRO A 248 20.87 6.19 25.08
C PRO A 248 20.84 6.63 23.61
N ALA A 249 21.35 7.84 23.35
CA ALA A 249 21.65 8.26 21.99
C ALA A 249 23.02 7.70 21.62
N GLU A 250 23.06 6.84 20.60
CA GLU A 250 24.26 6.21 20.09
C GLU A 250 24.73 6.94 18.83
N TRP A 251 25.92 7.55 18.89
CA TRP A 251 26.55 8.23 17.77
C TRP A 251 27.91 7.57 17.50
N GLY A 252 27.92 6.52 16.69
CA GLY A 252 29.09 5.69 16.48
C GLY A 252 29.56 5.05 17.81
N PRO A 253 30.81 5.26 18.26
CA PRO A 253 31.30 4.67 19.50
C PRO A 253 30.90 5.46 20.78
N VAL A 254 30.22 6.60 20.63
CA VAL A 254 29.88 7.49 21.73
C VAL A 254 28.42 7.28 22.15
N TYR A 255 28.26 6.82 23.41
CA TYR A 255 26.96 6.76 24.07
C TYR A 255 26.72 8.05 24.83
N ARG A 256 25.61 8.71 24.60
CA ARG A 256 25.20 9.91 25.32
C ARG A 256 23.85 9.66 25.97
N PHE A 257 23.82 9.84 27.29
CA PHE A 257 22.58 9.85 28.06
C PHE A 257 22.16 11.30 28.25
N ALA A 258 20.95 11.67 27.80
CA ALA A 258 20.36 12.95 28.14
C ALA A 258 19.78 12.88 29.57
N GLU A 259 19.67 14.02 30.26
CA GLU A 259 18.91 14.10 31.50
C GLU A 259 17.47 13.66 31.28
N GLN A 260 17.01 12.75 32.16
CA GLN A 260 15.68 12.20 32.03
C GLN A 260 14.59 13.24 32.32
N VAL A 261 13.76 13.55 31.36
CA VAL A 261 12.60 14.41 31.52
C VAL A 261 11.44 13.61 32.11
N LYS A 262 10.98 14.02 33.31
CA LYS A 262 9.88 13.35 34.01
C LYS A 262 8.53 13.75 33.45
N ILE A 263 8.11 13.15 32.33
CA ILE A 263 6.78 13.29 31.74
C ILE A 263 6.08 11.93 31.65
N SER A 264 4.76 11.94 31.60
CA SER A 264 3.97 10.71 31.53
C SER A 264 4.12 10.02 30.17
N ARG A 265 3.75 8.73 30.08
CA ARG A 265 3.72 7.99 28.81
C ARG A 265 2.76 8.63 27.83
N PHE A 266 1.59 9.06 28.30
CA PHE A 266 0.61 9.74 27.47
C PHE A 266 1.11 11.09 26.96
N GLN A 267 1.77 11.90 27.80
CA GLN A 267 2.37 13.16 27.36
C GLN A 267 3.49 12.95 26.33
N THR A 268 4.31 11.91 26.50
CA THR A 268 5.33 11.54 25.52
C THR A 268 4.68 11.18 24.18
N LEU A 269 3.57 10.43 24.20
CA LEU A 269 2.85 10.05 22.99
C LEU A 269 2.22 11.27 22.29
N GLN A 270 1.62 12.19 23.06
CA GLN A 270 1.09 13.44 22.52
C GLN A 270 2.17 14.29 21.82
N LEU A 271 3.37 14.36 22.42
CA LEU A 271 4.51 15.05 21.80
C LEU A 271 4.90 14.38 20.45
N LYS A 272 4.95 13.04 20.42
CA LYS A 272 5.22 12.30 19.19
C LYS A 272 4.15 12.55 18.13
N TRP A 273 2.88 12.59 18.51
CA TRP A 273 1.77 12.90 17.59
C TRP A 273 1.88 14.34 17.04
N ALA A 274 2.20 15.33 17.89
CA ALA A 274 2.38 16.70 17.44
C ALA A 274 3.52 16.84 16.42
N ILE A 275 4.64 16.15 16.66
CA ILE A 275 5.77 16.12 15.72
C ILE A 275 5.35 15.42 14.41
N MET A 276 4.56 14.34 14.48
CA MET A 276 4.06 13.64 13.29
C MET A 276 3.14 14.51 12.44
N VAL A 277 2.29 15.34 13.07
CA VAL A 277 1.44 16.30 12.34
C VAL A 277 2.30 17.33 11.60
N LEU A 278 3.31 17.92 12.27
CA LEU A 278 4.24 18.85 11.64
C LEU A 278 5.01 18.18 10.48
N LEU A 279 5.51 16.98 10.71
CA LEU A 279 6.23 16.20 9.70
C LEU A 279 5.33 15.90 8.49
N ALA A 280 4.06 15.56 8.70
CA ALA A 280 3.11 15.28 7.63
C ALA A 280 2.87 16.49 6.72
N LEU A 281 2.69 17.68 7.31
CA LEU A 281 2.52 18.94 6.56
C LEU A 281 3.72 19.22 5.65
N LEU A 282 4.93 19.09 6.19
CA LEU A 282 6.17 19.35 5.46
C LEU A 282 6.46 18.25 4.42
N THR A 283 6.34 16.98 4.80
CA THR A 283 6.67 15.85 3.91
C THR A 283 5.73 15.80 2.72
N SER A 284 4.42 15.99 2.93
CA SER A 284 3.45 16.03 1.82
C SER A 284 3.76 17.16 0.84
N ALA A 285 4.14 18.35 1.33
CA ALA A 285 4.52 19.48 0.48
C ALA A 285 5.81 19.18 -0.30
N VAL A 286 6.82 18.61 0.35
CA VAL A 286 8.09 18.22 -0.29
C VAL A 286 7.86 17.14 -1.35
N TYR A 287 7.03 16.13 -1.06
CA TYR A 287 6.71 15.08 -2.03
C TYR A 287 6.01 15.62 -3.27
N LEU A 288 5.06 16.54 -3.10
CA LEU A 288 4.43 17.21 -4.24
C LEU A 288 5.42 18.03 -5.05
N ALA A 289 6.28 18.81 -4.39
CA ALA A 289 7.28 19.61 -5.05
C ALA A 289 8.25 18.75 -5.88
N ILE A 290 8.72 17.63 -5.31
CA ILE A 290 9.60 16.68 -6.00
C ILE A 290 8.85 16.02 -7.17
N ALA A 291 7.63 15.53 -6.96
CA ALA A 291 6.82 14.88 -7.99
C ALA A 291 6.54 15.83 -9.17
N HIS A 292 6.18 17.07 -8.87
CA HIS A 292 6.01 18.12 -9.89
C HIS A 292 7.31 18.41 -10.65
N GLY A 293 8.42 18.56 -9.93
CA GLY A 293 9.74 18.78 -10.52
C GLY A 293 10.24 17.64 -11.42
N LEU A 294 9.78 16.41 -11.16
CA LEU A 294 10.04 15.23 -11.99
C LEU A 294 9.05 15.08 -13.17
N GLY A 295 8.11 16.02 -13.34
CA GLY A 295 7.15 16.02 -14.45
C GLY A 295 5.90 15.15 -14.21
N MET A 296 5.59 14.77 -12.97
CA MET A 296 4.34 14.10 -12.68
C MET A 296 3.16 15.07 -12.83
N PRO A 297 2.10 14.73 -13.59
CA PRO A 297 0.92 15.57 -13.71
C PRO A 297 0.11 15.54 -12.40
N ILE A 298 -0.14 16.71 -11.81
CA ILE A 298 -0.86 16.89 -10.56
C ILE A 298 -2.06 17.83 -10.78
N PRO A 299 -3.19 17.34 -11.30
CA PRO A 299 -4.33 18.19 -11.62
C PRO A 299 -4.98 18.83 -10.40
N LEU A 300 -4.98 18.16 -9.26
CA LEU A 300 -5.62 18.59 -8.01
C LEU A 300 -4.58 18.73 -6.89
N GLY A 301 -3.57 19.61 -7.09
CA GLY A 301 -2.41 19.72 -6.21
C GLY A 301 -2.74 20.00 -4.75
N TRP A 302 -3.66 20.93 -4.46
CA TRP A 302 -4.09 21.26 -3.10
C TRP A 302 -4.78 20.05 -2.42
N GLN A 303 -5.69 19.41 -3.12
CA GLN A 303 -6.43 18.27 -2.58
C GLN A 303 -5.47 17.08 -2.35
N LEU A 304 -4.52 16.85 -3.25
CA LEU A 304 -3.52 15.80 -3.10
C LEU A 304 -2.58 16.08 -1.92
N TRP A 305 -2.18 17.35 -1.73
CA TRP A 305 -1.41 17.74 -0.55
C TRP A 305 -2.19 17.47 0.74
N ALA A 306 -3.43 17.95 0.83
CA ALA A 306 -4.27 17.78 2.01
C ALA A 306 -4.53 16.29 2.32
N TYR A 307 -4.80 15.50 1.28
CA TYR A 307 -4.96 14.06 1.41
C TYR A 307 -3.66 13.37 1.85
N GLY A 308 -2.51 13.77 1.31
CA GLY A 308 -1.20 13.27 1.71
C GLY A 308 -0.89 13.56 3.18
N VAL A 309 -1.18 14.79 3.64
CA VAL A 309 -1.08 15.15 5.07
C VAL A 309 -1.94 14.22 5.92
N PHE A 310 -3.20 14.06 5.53
CA PHE A 310 -4.15 13.20 6.24
C PHE A 310 -3.69 11.73 6.31
N ALA A 311 -3.23 11.17 5.21
CA ALA A 311 -2.72 9.79 5.15
C ALA A 311 -1.47 9.60 6.01
N ILE A 312 -0.49 10.52 5.93
CA ILE A 312 0.73 10.47 6.76
C ILE A 312 0.39 10.58 8.25
N ILE A 313 -0.54 11.46 8.64
CA ILE A 313 -1.02 11.60 10.01
C ILE A 313 -1.67 10.29 10.48
N ALA A 314 -2.57 9.72 9.68
CA ALA A 314 -3.29 8.51 10.06
C ALA A 314 -2.32 7.33 10.31
N VAL A 315 -1.41 7.08 9.38
CA VAL A 315 -0.41 6.01 9.50
C VAL A 315 0.58 6.30 10.62
N GLY A 316 1.09 7.53 10.71
CA GLY A 316 2.11 7.92 11.68
C GLY A 316 1.60 7.90 13.13
N ILE A 317 0.38 8.39 13.38
CA ILE A 317 -0.26 8.33 14.68
C ILE A 317 -0.53 6.88 15.09
N THR A 318 -1.09 6.08 14.19
CA THR A 318 -1.39 4.66 14.48
C THR A 318 -0.11 3.88 14.76
N SER A 319 0.93 4.06 13.96
CA SER A 319 2.23 3.41 14.16
C SER A 319 2.91 3.88 15.45
N SER A 320 2.91 5.19 15.75
CA SER A 320 3.45 5.73 17.02
C SER A 320 2.70 5.17 18.24
N SER A 321 1.39 4.98 18.11
CA SER A 321 0.55 4.37 19.15
C SER A 321 0.93 2.90 19.38
N LEU A 322 1.06 2.12 18.31
CA LEU A 322 1.51 0.72 18.39
C LEU A 322 2.89 0.60 19.04
N LEU A 323 3.84 1.46 18.65
CA LEU A 323 5.19 1.52 19.26
C LEU A 323 5.12 1.85 20.76
N SER A 324 4.26 2.78 21.16
CA SER A 324 4.16 3.22 22.56
C SER A 324 3.43 2.19 23.45
N VAL A 325 2.49 1.43 22.86
CA VAL A 325 1.71 0.40 23.58
C VAL A 325 2.46 -0.92 23.66
N LEU A 326 3.02 -1.39 22.53
CA LEU A 326 3.63 -2.72 22.41
C LEU A 326 5.17 -2.69 22.52
N GLY A 327 5.79 -1.50 22.61
CA GLY A 327 7.24 -1.36 22.61
C GLY A 327 7.89 -1.89 21.33
N SER A 328 8.95 -2.69 21.43
CA SER A 328 9.66 -3.25 20.28
C SER A 328 8.79 -4.16 19.40
N MET A 329 7.80 -4.84 19.98
CA MET A 329 6.81 -5.62 19.21
C MET A 329 5.92 -4.73 18.35
N GLY A 330 5.67 -3.50 18.77
CA GLY A 330 4.92 -2.51 17.98
C GLY A 330 5.54 -2.20 16.63
N LEU A 331 6.87 -2.24 16.53
CA LEU A 331 7.58 -2.10 15.26
C LEU A 331 7.23 -3.23 14.28
N LEU A 332 7.26 -4.49 14.76
CA LEU A 332 6.93 -5.66 13.94
C LEU A 332 5.48 -5.62 13.49
N VAL A 333 4.55 -5.29 14.40
CA VAL A 333 3.12 -5.18 14.08
C VAL A 333 2.87 -4.06 13.08
N SER A 334 3.48 -2.89 13.26
CA SER A 334 3.35 -1.78 12.31
C SER A 334 3.92 -2.12 10.94
N MET A 335 5.09 -2.78 10.89
CA MET A 335 5.70 -3.24 9.65
C MET A 335 4.81 -4.29 8.94
N LEU A 336 4.21 -5.21 9.69
CA LEU A 336 3.29 -6.20 9.15
C LEU A 336 2.08 -5.53 8.49
N ILE A 337 1.43 -4.59 9.19
CA ILE A 337 0.22 -3.93 8.73
C ILE A 337 0.53 -2.98 7.55
N PHE A 338 1.47 -2.06 7.71
CA PHE A 338 1.67 -0.97 6.74
C PHE A 338 2.59 -1.33 5.57
N VAL A 339 3.40 -2.39 5.67
CA VAL A 339 4.37 -2.74 4.63
C VAL A 339 4.09 -4.13 4.07
N ILE A 340 4.08 -5.16 4.91
CA ILE A 340 4.05 -6.55 4.44
C ILE A 340 2.70 -6.90 3.82
N LEU A 341 1.59 -6.57 4.47
CA LEU A 341 0.25 -6.86 3.97
C LEU A 341 -0.21 -5.85 2.92
N GLY A 342 0.29 -4.62 2.96
CA GLY A 342 -0.16 -3.52 2.12
C GLY A 342 0.11 -3.69 0.64
N LEU A 343 1.32 -4.04 0.24
CA LEU A 343 1.68 -4.09 -1.17
C LEU A 343 0.87 -5.10 -2.00
N PRO A 344 0.73 -6.37 -1.59
CA PRO A 344 -0.01 -7.35 -2.38
C PRO A 344 -1.53 -7.12 -2.40
N SER A 345 -2.08 -6.43 -1.39
CA SER A 345 -3.50 -6.08 -1.31
C SER A 345 -3.84 -4.69 -1.85
N ALA A 346 -2.85 -3.93 -2.33
CA ALA A 346 -3.07 -2.57 -2.82
C ALA A 346 -4.03 -2.49 -4.03
N GLY A 347 -4.11 -3.54 -4.86
CA GLY A 347 -4.92 -3.53 -6.09
C GLY A 347 -4.39 -2.61 -7.19
N ALA A 348 -3.16 -2.11 -7.04
CA ALA A 348 -2.58 -1.10 -7.91
C ALA A 348 -1.82 -1.67 -9.10
N THR A 349 -1.02 -2.70 -8.87
CA THR A 349 -0.23 -3.39 -9.92
C THR A 349 -1.00 -4.52 -10.56
N VAL A 350 -1.78 -5.26 -9.76
CA VAL A 350 -2.71 -6.31 -10.21
C VAL A 350 -4.09 -5.96 -9.68
N PRO A 351 -5.13 -5.94 -10.51
CA PRO A 351 -6.50 -5.74 -10.06
C PRO A 351 -6.89 -6.75 -8.97
N LEU A 352 -7.64 -6.33 -7.96
CA LEU A 352 -8.05 -7.23 -6.87
C LEU A 352 -8.88 -8.41 -7.37
N GLU A 353 -9.62 -8.22 -8.46
CA GLU A 353 -10.39 -9.25 -9.14
C GLU A 353 -9.50 -10.34 -9.79
N ALA A 354 -8.22 -10.03 -10.00
CA ALA A 354 -7.20 -10.92 -10.56
C ALA A 354 -6.22 -11.48 -9.51
N THR A 355 -6.51 -11.23 -8.23
CA THR A 355 -5.73 -11.76 -7.09
C THR A 355 -6.49 -12.88 -6.37
N PRO A 356 -5.80 -13.73 -5.57
CA PRO A 356 -6.47 -14.68 -4.70
C PRO A 356 -7.48 -14.00 -3.75
N PRO A 357 -8.60 -14.68 -3.37
CA PRO A 357 -9.66 -14.07 -2.56
C PRO A 357 -9.22 -13.45 -1.25
N PHE A 358 -8.15 -13.99 -0.64
CA PHE A 358 -7.56 -13.48 0.58
C PHE A 358 -7.13 -12.01 0.45
N PHE A 359 -6.50 -11.63 -0.68
CA PHE A 359 -6.03 -10.23 -0.87
C PHE A 359 -7.19 -9.27 -1.10
N ARG A 360 -8.26 -9.74 -1.74
CA ARG A 360 -9.49 -8.94 -1.90
C ARG A 360 -10.15 -8.64 -0.57
N TRP A 361 -10.30 -9.67 0.28
CA TRP A 361 -10.82 -9.50 1.62
C TRP A 361 -9.92 -8.58 2.46
N LEU A 362 -8.59 -8.74 2.36
CA LEU A 362 -7.63 -7.90 3.07
C LEU A 362 -7.74 -6.42 2.64
N ALA A 363 -7.90 -6.16 1.34
CA ALA A 363 -8.00 -4.80 0.79
C ALA A 363 -9.19 -4.00 1.32
N GLU A 364 -10.26 -4.65 1.82
CA GLU A 364 -11.43 -3.96 2.35
C GLU A 364 -11.07 -3.04 3.53
N PHE A 365 -10.06 -3.39 4.32
CA PHE A 365 -9.65 -2.64 5.52
C PHE A 365 -8.15 -2.30 5.56
N GLU A 366 -7.36 -2.74 4.59
CA GLU A 366 -5.92 -2.54 4.58
C GLU A 366 -5.58 -1.09 4.16
N PRO A 367 -4.72 -0.38 4.93
CA PRO A 367 -4.44 1.05 4.72
C PRO A 367 -3.85 1.39 3.34
N MET A 368 -3.00 0.54 2.77
CA MET A 368 -2.36 0.81 1.48
C MET A 368 -3.37 0.89 0.34
N HIS A 369 -4.36 -0.04 0.32
CA HIS A 369 -5.43 0.01 -0.67
C HIS A 369 -6.25 1.29 -0.56
N GLN A 370 -6.61 1.68 0.67
CA GLN A 370 -7.40 2.89 0.90
C GLN A 370 -6.64 4.16 0.47
N VAL A 371 -5.36 4.27 0.85
CA VAL A 371 -4.53 5.43 0.45
C VAL A 371 -4.34 5.44 -1.07
N PHE A 372 -4.14 4.29 -1.71
CA PHE A 372 -4.05 4.20 -3.17
C PHE A 372 -5.33 4.65 -3.87
N LEU A 373 -6.52 4.24 -3.40
CA LEU A 373 -7.80 4.69 -3.97
C LEU A 373 -7.93 6.20 -3.95
N GLY A 374 -7.58 6.84 -2.83
CA GLY A 374 -7.63 8.30 -2.70
C GLY A 374 -6.65 9.01 -3.64
N VAL A 375 -5.40 8.56 -3.68
CA VAL A 375 -4.38 9.11 -4.57
C VAL A 375 -4.75 8.92 -6.04
N ARG A 376 -5.22 7.71 -6.43
CA ARG A 376 -5.68 7.43 -7.79
C ARG A 376 -6.85 8.34 -8.20
N SER A 377 -7.83 8.50 -7.31
CA SER A 377 -8.96 9.39 -7.57
C SER A 377 -8.50 10.83 -7.82
N LEU A 378 -7.59 11.35 -7.01
CA LEU A 378 -7.09 12.71 -7.13
C LEU A 378 -6.19 12.93 -8.35
N LEU A 379 -5.43 11.94 -8.75
CA LEU A 379 -4.52 12.05 -9.90
C LEU A 379 -5.19 11.76 -11.24
N TYR A 380 -6.13 10.78 -11.29
CA TYR A 380 -6.60 10.26 -12.57
C TYR A 380 -8.12 10.37 -12.78
N LEU A 381 -8.91 10.51 -11.71
CA LEU A 381 -10.37 10.45 -11.74
C LEU A 381 -11.02 11.76 -11.26
N ASN A 382 -10.31 12.89 -11.41
CA ASN A 382 -10.78 14.25 -11.07
C ASN A 382 -11.28 14.42 -9.62
N GLY A 383 -10.77 13.61 -8.68
CA GLY A 383 -11.18 13.69 -7.28
C GLY A 383 -12.64 13.28 -7.03
N ARG A 384 -13.21 12.46 -7.87
CA ARG A 384 -14.60 12.02 -7.72
C ARG A 384 -14.79 11.18 -6.45
N ALA A 385 -15.81 11.51 -5.69
CA ALA A 385 -16.14 10.81 -4.45
C ALA A 385 -16.52 9.34 -4.68
N ASP A 386 -17.29 9.08 -5.75
CA ASP A 386 -17.75 7.77 -6.19
C ASP A 386 -16.67 6.92 -6.88
N ALA A 387 -15.51 7.51 -7.17
CA ALA A 387 -14.33 6.82 -7.73
C ALA A 387 -13.33 6.36 -6.65
N GLY A 388 -13.80 6.14 -5.42
CA GLY A 388 -13.03 5.62 -4.30
C GLY A 388 -12.50 6.67 -3.32
N LEU A 389 -12.64 8.00 -3.58
CA LEU A 389 -12.14 9.03 -2.68
C LEU A 389 -12.91 9.06 -1.35
N SER A 390 -14.25 8.92 -1.38
CA SER A 390 -15.06 8.88 -0.16
C SER A 390 -14.73 7.68 0.72
N GLN A 391 -14.54 6.50 0.13
CA GLN A 391 -14.10 5.30 0.83
C GLN A 391 -12.71 5.49 1.45
N ALA A 392 -11.78 6.03 0.68
CA ALA A 392 -10.41 6.31 1.12
C ALA A 392 -10.38 7.26 2.32
N LEU A 393 -11.13 8.36 2.28
CA LEU A 393 -11.23 9.31 3.39
C LEU A 393 -11.84 8.66 4.64
N TRP A 394 -12.92 7.92 4.46
CA TRP A 394 -13.62 7.29 5.58
C TRP A 394 -12.75 6.23 6.27
N LEU A 395 -12.21 5.27 5.54
CA LEU A 395 -11.45 4.17 6.13
C LEU A 395 -10.08 4.62 6.67
N THR A 396 -9.42 5.57 6.01
CA THR A 396 -8.21 6.19 6.58
C THR A 396 -8.54 6.95 7.88
N GLY A 397 -9.70 7.62 7.94
CA GLY A 397 -10.19 8.29 9.14
C GLY A 397 -10.49 7.31 10.27
N VAL A 398 -11.15 6.19 9.97
CA VAL A 398 -11.38 5.11 10.94
C VAL A 398 -10.06 4.58 11.50
N GLY A 399 -9.07 4.34 10.62
CA GLY A 399 -7.72 3.92 11.04
C GLY A 399 -7.07 4.93 11.99
N LEU A 400 -7.16 6.22 11.69
CA LEU A 400 -6.69 7.30 12.55
C LEU A 400 -7.36 7.28 13.93
N VAL A 401 -8.69 7.17 13.98
CA VAL A 401 -9.45 7.11 15.23
C VAL A 401 -9.05 5.88 16.06
N ILE A 402 -8.91 4.72 15.43
CA ILE A 402 -8.42 3.51 16.11
C ILE A 402 -7.02 3.75 16.69
N GLY A 403 -6.12 4.36 15.93
CA GLY A 403 -4.76 4.69 16.40
C GLY A 403 -4.76 5.64 17.60
N LEU A 404 -5.57 6.70 17.56
CA LEU A 404 -5.71 7.66 18.65
C LEU A 404 -6.30 7.01 19.92
N LEU A 405 -7.35 6.21 19.77
CA LEU A 405 -7.99 5.53 20.90
C LEU A 405 -7.05 4.47 21.50
N LEU A 406 -6.43 3.65 20.68
CA LEU A 406 -5.47 2.64 21.13
C LEU A 406 -4.32 3.27 21.93
N GLY A 407 -3.66 4.26 21.33
CA GLY A 407 -2.54 4.95 21.98
C GLY A 407 -2.99 5.72 23.21
N GLY A 408 -4.02 6.54 23.09
CA GLY A 408 -4.49 7.40 24.16
C GLY A 408 -5.00 6.63 25.38
N ILE A 409 -5.88 5.66 25.17
CA ILE A 409 -6.47 4.88 26.25
C ILE A 409 -5.40 4.04 26.96
N ILE A 410 -4.60 3.29 26.22
CA ILE A 410 -3.68 2.32 26.83
C ILE A 410 -2.52 3.04 27.53
N THR A 411 -1.95 4.09 26.94
CA THR A 411 -0.87 4.84 27.62
C THR A 411 -1.38 5.58 28.86
N HIS A 412 -2.61 6.10 28.81
CA HIS A 412 -3.24 6.69 30.00
C HIS A 412 -3.50 5.65 31.10
N LEU A 413 -3.93 4.44 30.73
CA LEU A 413 -4.06 3.34 31.71
C LEU A 413 -2.71 2.92 32.30
N TYR A 414 -1.64 2.93 31.51
CA TYR A 414 -0.28 2.66 32.01
C TYR A 414 0.14 3.72 33.04
N ASP A 415 -0.12 5.00 32.76
CA ASP A 415 0.19 6.08 33.69
C ASP A 415 -0.60 5.94 35.01
N ARG A 416 -1.92 5.61 34.94
CA ARG A 416 -2.76 5.37 36.12
C ARG A 416 -2.32 4.17 36.95
N LYS A 417 -1.79 3.11 36.31
CA LYS A 417 -1.29 1.91 37.00
C LYS A 417 0.13 2.08 37.51
N GLY A 418 0.76 3.26 37.34
CA GLY A 418 2.12 3.53 37.81
C GLY A 418 3.22 2.81 37.02
N PHE A 419 2.92 2.34 35.80
CA PHE A 419 3.95 1.79 34.90
C PHE A 419 4.82 2.90 34.32
N HIS A 420 5.60 3.55 35.17
CA HIS A 420 6.55 4.57 34.73
C HIS A 420 7.67 3.95 33.90
N ARG A 421 8.28 4.74 33.01
CA ARG A 421 9.50 4.33 32.33
C ARG A 421 10.64 4.33 33.35
N ILE A 422 11.13 3.16 33.71
CA ILE A 422 12.26 2.98 34.61
C ILE A 422 13.53 3.06 33.76
N PRO A 423 14.59 3.78 34.20
CA PRO A 423 15.88 3.73 33.54
C PRO A 423 16.32 2.28 33.32
N GLY A 424 16.90 1.98 32.18
CA GLY A 424 17.33 0.61 31.86
C GLY A 424 18.35 0.10 32.89
N ALA A 425 18.44 -1.21 33.10
CA ALA A 425 19.35 -1.84 34.05
C ALA A 425 20.82 -1.38 33.87
N VAL A 426 21.20 -0.94 32.67
CA VAL A 426 22.51 -0.37 32.34
C VAL A 426 22.71 1.01 32.97
N GLU A 427 21.68 1.89 32.95
CA GLU A 427 21.74 3.21 33.62
C GLU A 427 21.85 3.07 35.13
N LEU A 428 21.09 2.17 35.73
CA LEU A 428 21.18 1.88 37.15
C LEU A 428 22.56 1.33 37.51
N ALA A 429 23.16 0.50 36.66
CA ALA A 429 24.52 -0.02 36.87
C ALA A 429 25.59 1.09 36.77
N ILE A 430 25.50 1.96 35.74
CA ILE A 430 26.42 3.10 35.56
C ILE A 430 26.26 4.12 36.70
N ALA A 431 25.03 4.43 37.10
CA ALA A 431 24.77 5.33 38.22
C ALA A 431 25.31 4.76 39.54
N ALA A 432 25.14 3.45 39.77
CA ALA A 432 25.70 2.77 40.93
C ALA A 432 27.25 2.76 40.92
N GLU A 433 27.86 2.59 39.77
CA GLU A 433 29.31 2.62 39.61
C GLU A 433 29.89 4.04 39.85
N HIS A 434 29.23 5.08 39.33
CA HIS A 434 29.61 6.49 39.61
C HIS A 434 29.45 6.83 41.07
N GLN A 435 28.40 6.38 41.76
CA GLN A 435 28.22 6.58 43.18
C GLN A 435 29.30 5.86 44.00
N ALA A 436 29.63 4.63 43.63
CA ALA A 436 30.70 3.87 44.28
C ALA A 436 32.06 4.54 44.10
N GLN A 437 32.38 5.05 42.92
CA GLN A 437 33.61 5.80 42.65
C GLN A 437 33.66 7.13 43.44
N HIS A 438 32.53 7.83 43.56
CA HIS A 438 32.44 9.06 44.32
C HIS A 438 32.65 8.80 45.81
N GLN A 439 32.03 7.78 46.39
CA GLN A 439 32.22 7.37 47.78
C GLN A 439 33.67 6.94 48.06
N ALA A 440 34.28 6.18 47.13
CA ALA A 440 35.69 5.79 47.26
C ALA A 440 36.67 7.00 47.20
N ARG A 441 36.31 8.06 46.47
CA ARG A 441 37.10 9.32 46.47
C ARG A 441 36.94 10.10 47.76
N LEU A 442 35.74 10.14 48.35
CA LEU A 442 35.49 10.80 49.62
C LEU A 442 36.22 10.08 50.77
N SER A 443 36.13 8.76 50.86
CA SER A 443 36.83 7.97 51.89
C SER A 443 38.36 8.09 51.80
N LYS A 444 38.91 8.17 50.56
CA LYS A 444 40.36 8.46 50.39
C LYS A 444 40.74 9.86 50.82
N ARG A 445 39.88 10.86 50.65
CA ARG A 445 40.13 12.22 51.14
C ARG A 445 40.04 12.31 52.65
N GLU A 446 39.10 11.64 53.30
CA GLU A 446 38.98 11.56 54.75
C GLU A 446 40.18 10.86 55.36
N SER A 447 40.57 9.70 54.80
CA SER A 447 41.79 9.01 55.33
C SER A 447 43.10 9.74 55.05
N ALA A 448 43.19 10.61 54.05
CA ALA A 448 44.33 11.47 53.83
C ALA A 448 44.36 12.67 54.81
N ALA A 449 43.20 13.23 55.15
CA ALA A 449 43.05 14.30 56.13
C ALA A 449 43.39 13.82 57.56
N GLU A 450 42.94 12.60 57.92
CA GLU A 450 43.29 11.97 59.16
C GLU A 450 44.82 11.75 59.30
N ARG A 451 45.47 11.24 58.25
CA ARG A 451 46.95 11.07 58.27
C ARG A 451 47.74 12.38 58.36
N THR A 452 47.20 13.47 57.78
CA THR A 452 47.83 14.79 57.91
C THR A 452 47.63 15.38 59.33
N ALA A 453 46.48 15.14 59.96
CA ALA A 453 46.21 15.57 61.33
C ALA A 453 47.02 14.79 62.32
N ASP A 454 47.24 13.49 62.16
CA ASP A 454 48.15 12.68 63.02
C ASP A 454 49.60 13.07 62.84
N ALA A 455 50.05 13.42 61.63
CA ALA A 455 51.42 13.89 61.39
C ALA A 455 51.69 15.29 61.96
N GLU A 456 50.72 16.18 62.08
CA GLU A 456 50.81 17.46 62.73
C GLU A 456 50.82 17.35 64.26
N SER A 457 50.21 16.29 64.81
CA SER A 457 50.19 16.03 66.26
C SER A 457 51.48 15.39 66.79
N GLU A 458 52.33 14.78 65.97
CA GLU A 458 53.59 14.12 66.29
C GLU A 458 54.86 15.03 66.13
N SER A 459 54.69 16.29 65.73
CA SER A 459 55.87 17.20 65.70
C SER A 459 56.32 17.58 67.14
N PRO A 460 57.52 17.20 67.58
CA PRO A 460 58.00 17.55 68.93
C PRO A 460 58.21 19.06 69.04
N SER A 461 57.64 19.64 70.09
CA SER A 461 57.98 20.98 70.56
C SER A 461 59.43 21.04 70.97
N GLU A 462 60.35 21.45 70.13
CA GLU A 462 61.67 21.94 70.55
C GLU A 462 61.53 23.36 71.09
N GLN A 463 61.44 23.42 72.39
CA GLN A 463 61.79 24.64 73.13
C GLN A 463 63.24 24.52 73.60
N THR A 464 64.04 25.41 73.14
CA THR A 464 64.96 26.25 73.95
C THR A 464 65.56 27.33 73.08
#